data_eaf46d1bc0b85a96deff28ecd8cbfbdc
#
_entry.id   eaf46d1bc0b85a96deff28ecd8cbfbdc
#
_cell.length_a   1.000
_cell.length_b   1.000
_cell.length_c   1.000
_cell.angle_alpha   90.00
_cell.angle_beta   90.00
_cell.angle_gamma   90.00
#
_symmetry.space_group_name_H-M   'P 1'
#
loop_
_entity.id
_entity.type
_entity.pdbx_description
1 polymer ?
#
loop_
_entity_poly.entity_id
_entity_poly.type
_entity_poly.pdbx_seq_one_letter_code
_entity_poly.pdbx_strand_id
1 'polypeptide(L)'
;MATNGVNGHVNGHVNGNASYDEVVPITNGNGHATETASTPVISTVRGPLGIESASLKGKVALVTGSGRGIGREMALEMGRRGAKVVVNYAHSSEAADEVVSQIIKSGSEAIAIQANVSIVKDIISLFAQAIAHFGELNIVCSNSGVVSFGHVKDVTEEEYDRVMNINTRGQFFVAREAYKHLSVGGRLILMGSITGQAKGVPKHTLYSGSKGAIETFVRCMAIDMGDKQITVNCIAPGGIKTDMYHKVCREYIPGGEKLNDDQVDEYACTWSPLHRVGLPIDVARVVCFLASQDGEWINGKVLGIDGAACM
;
A
#
# COMPACT_ATOMS: atom_id res chain seq x y z
N MET A 1 50.29 31.56 -34.11
CA MET A 1 51.11 30.41 -33.69
C MET A 1 50.16 29.38 -33.10
N ALA A 2 49.79 28.45 -33.91
CA ALA A 2 50.12 27.02 -33.89
C ALA A 2 49.35 26.31 -32.73
N THR A 3 48.32 25.58 -33.07
CA THR A 3 48.07 24.21 -33.56
C THR A 3 48.01 23.19 -32.43
N ASN A 4 47.00 22.41 -32.30
CA ASN A 4 46.51 21.10 -32.78
C ASN A 4 45.47 20.63 -31.80
N GLY A 5 44.34 20.19 -32.07
CA GLY A 5 43.69 19.17 -32.85
C GLY A 5 44.01 17.74 -32.44
N VAL A 6 43.09 17.05 -31.68
CA VAL A 6 42.93 15.62 -31.86
C VAL A 6 41.46 15.23 -31.55
N ASN A 7 40.77 14.77 -32.59
CA ASN A 7 39.55 14.01 -32.52
C ASN A 7 39.85 12.58 -32.03
N GLY A 8 39.07 12.09 -31.07
CA GLY A 8 39.07 10.68 -30.67
C GLY A 8 37.63 10.21 -30.42
N HIS A 9 37.00 9.70 -31.48
CA HIS A 9 35.78 8.86 -31.33
C HIS A 9 36.20 7.58 -30.62
N VAL A 10 35.61 7.30 -29.47
CA VAL A 10 35.64 5.99 -28.86
C VAL A 10 34.21 5.51 -28.76
N ASN A 11 33.83 4.63 -29.70
CA ASN A 11 32.68 3.77 -29.58
C ASN A 11 33.01 2.70 -28.52
N GLY A 12 32.46 2.83 -27.32
CA GLY A 12 32.54 1.81 -26.29
C GLY A 12 31.15 1.18 -26.09
N HIS A 13 30.96 -0.01 -26.62
CA HIS A 13 29.89 -0.89 -26.16
C HIS A 13 30.11 -1.18 -24.67
N VAL A 14 29.22 -0.69 -23.83
CA VAL A 14 29.19 -1.06 -22.40
C VAL A 14 28.38 -2.34 -22.30
N ASN A 15 29.07 -3.48 -22.22
CA ASN A 15 28.49 -4.71 -21.74
C ASN A 15 28.20 -4.53 -20.25
N GLY A 16 26.91 -4.62 -19.89
CA GLY A 16 26.46 -4.50 -18.52
C GLY A 16 26.77 -5.72 -17.67
N ASN A 17 27.93 -5.71 -17.03
CA ASN A 17 28.23 -6.50 -15.82
C ASN A 17 29.25 -5.70 -15.02
N ALA A 18 28.81 -4.69 -14.29
CA ALA A 18 29.62 -4.06 -13.26
C ALA A 18 29.38 -4.80 -11.94
N SER A 19 30.27 -5.70 -11.58
CA SER A 19 30.38 -6.21 -10.23
C SER A 19 31.08 -5.17 -9.37
N TYR A 20 30.41 -4.63 -8.37
CA TYR A 20 31.04 -3.82 -7.34
C TYR A 20 31.54 -4.74 -6.24
N ASP A 21 32.69 -5.36 -6.43
CA ASP A 21 33.44 -6.09 -5.43
C ASP A 21 34.70 -5.31 -5.06
N GLU A 22 34.56 -4.28 -4.22
CA GLU A 22 35.66 -3.80 -3.39
C GLU A 22 35.13 -3.44 -2.00
N VAL A 23 35.29 -4.39 -1.08
CA VAL A 23 35.08 -4.13 0.35
C VAL A 23 36.34 -3.45 0.88
N VAL A 24 36.27 -2.16 1.16
CA VAL A 24 37.33 -1.46 1.91
C VAL A 24 37.18 -1.81 3.39
N PRO A 25 38.18 -2.44 4.03
CA PRO A 25 38.09 -2.77 5.46
C PRO A 25 38.13 -1.48 6.30
N ILE A 26 37.16 -1.33 7.17
CA ILE A 26 37.19 -0.28 8.21
C ILE A 26 38.09 -0.77 9.34
N THR A 27 39.27 -0.19 9.49
CA THR A 27 40.17 -0.45 10.63
C THR A 27 39.90 0.59 11.72
N ASN A 28 39.63 0.12 12.95
CA ASN A 28 39.69 0.99 14.10
C ASN A 28 41.17 1.23 14.50
N GLY A 29 41.47 2.41 15.02
CA GLY A 29 42.81 2.96 15.27
C GLY A 29 43.79 2.18 16.15
N ASN A 30 43.58 0.89 16.45
CA ASN A 30 44.45 0.04 17.29
C ASN A 30 44.90 -1.25 16.62
N GLY A 31 44.77 -1.42 15.34
CA GLY A 31 45.48 -2.45 14.57
C GLY A 31 45.15 -3.93 14.90
N HIS A 32 44.12 -4.24 15.67
CA HIS A 32 43.65 -5.60 15.91
C HIS A 32 42.39 -5.87 15.14
N ALA A 33 42.45 -6.81 14.19
CA ALA A 33 41.29 -7.37 13.50
C ALA A 33 40.51 -8.22 14.50
N THR A 34 39.32 -7.73 14.90
CA THR A 34 38.34 -8.60 15.54
C THR A 34 37.57 -9.29 14.43
N GLU A 35 37.61 -10.60 14.33
CA GLU A 35 36.72 -11.42 13.53
C GLU A 35 35.30 -11.26 14.10
N THR A 36 34.59 -10.26 13.62
CA THR A 36 33.14 -10.23 13.73
C THR A 36 32.60 -11.08 12.61
N ALA A 37 31.77 -12.06 12.95
CA ALA A 37 31.04 -12.87 11.98
C ALA A 37 30.35 -11.92 10.98
N SER A 38 30.85 -11.85 9.76
CA SER A 38 30.31 -10.99 8.70
C SER A 38 28.96 -11.55 8.30
N THR A 39 27.91 -10.88 8.74
CA THR A 39 26.61 -11.00 8.07
C THR A 39 26.87 -10.68 6.59
N PRO A 40 26.54 -11.54 5.63
CA PRO A 40 26.81 -11.24 4.24
C PRO A 40 26.04 -9.97 3.86
N VAL A 41 26.76 -8.90 3.57
CA VAL A 41 26.17 -7.70 2.96
C VAL A 41 25.78 -8.09 1.55
N ILE A 42 24.49 -8.30 1.34
CA ILE A 42 23.97 -8.59 0.02
C ILE A 42 23.91 -7.26 -0.74
N SER A 43 24.96 -6.98 -1.49
CA SER A 43 25.16 -5.72 -2.25
C SER A 43 24.60 -5.77 -3.67
N THR A 44 23.84 -6.80 -4.04
CA THR A 44 23.29 -6.92 -5.39
C THR A 44 21.83 -6.52 -5.46
N VAL A 45 21.47 -5.70 -6.43
CA VAL A 45 20.08 -5.46 -6.81
C VAL A 45 19.48 -6.79 -7.23
N ARG A 46 18.44 -7.24 -6.52
CA ARG A 46 17.80 -8.53 -6.77
C ARG A 46 16.62 -8.35 -7.73
N GLY A 47 16.50 -9.23 -8.67
CA GLY A 47 15.35 -9.34 -9.55
C GLY A 47 15.55 -8.70 -10.93
N PRO A 48 14.50 -8.71 -11.76
CA PRO A 48 14.56 -8.21 -13.12
C PRO A 48 14.71 -6.69 -13.17
N LEU A 49 15.24 -6.19 -14.29
CA LEU A 49 15.40 -4.75 -14.58
C LEU A 49 14.41 -4.30 -15.65
N GLY A 50 14.19 -2.99 -15.76
CA GLY A 50 13.31 -2.40 -16.76
C GLY A 50 11.83 -2.65 -16.46
N ILE A 51 11.02 -2.84 -17.47
CA ILE A 51 9.55 -3.02 -17.33
C ILE A 51 9.19 -4.27 -16.51
N GLU A 52 10.04 -5.28 -16.52
CA GLU A 52 9.81 -6.52 -15.80
C GLU A 52 9.88 -6.33 -14.27
N SER A 53 10.59 -5.32 -13.77
CA SER A 53 10.67 -5.00 -12.35
C SER A 53 9.32 -4.54 -11.76
N ALA A 54 8.44 -3.97 -12.57
CA ALA A 54 7.08 -3.59 -12.20
C ALA A 54 6.07 -4.74 -12.25
N SER A 55 6.48 -5.92 -12.73
CA SER A 55 5.63 -7.12 -12.83
C SER A 55 5.39 -7.73 -11.46
N LEU A 56 4.18 -8.24 -11.26
CA LEU A 56 3.81 -9.04 -10.08
C LEU A 56 3.63 -10.52 -10.44
N LYS A 57 4.10 -10.94 -11.63
CA LYS A 57 3.98 -12.33 -12.09
C LYS A 57 4.59 -13.32 -11.10
N GLY A 58 3.81 -14.35 -10.78
CA GLY A 58 4.21 -15.37 -9.81
C GLY A 58 4.10 -14.94 -8.34
N LYS A 59 3.60 -13.74 -8.05
CA LYS A 59 3.31 -13.30 -6.68
C LYS A 59 1.90 -13.63 -6.28
N VAL A 60 1.69 -13.86 -4.99
CA VAL A 60 0.37 -14.01 -4.37
C VAL A 60 0.09 -12.77 -3.51
N ALA A 61 -1.03 -12.12 -3.79
CA ALA A 61 -1.46 -10.90 -3.10
C ALA A 61 -2.78 -11.13 -2.35
N LEU A 62 -2.87 -10.63 -1.13
CA LEU A 62 -4.09 -10.56 -0.34
C LEU A 62 -4.50 -9.10 -0.17
N VAL A 63 -5.73 -8.75 -0.56
CA VAL A 63 -6.28 -7.41 -0.39
C VAL A 63 -7.53 -7.47 0.45
N THR A 64 -7.52 -6.83 1.63
CA THR A 64 -8.70 -6.80 2.49
C THR A 64 -9.72 -5.78 2.02
N GLY A 65 -11.04 -6.12 2.11
CA GLY A 65 -12.11 -5.23 1.67
C GLY A 65 -12.06 -4.93 0.16
N SER A 66 -11.75 -5.92 -0.65
CA SER A 66 -11.49 -5.75 -2.08
C SER A 66 -12.66 -6.06 -3.01
N GLY A 67 -13.88 -6.20 -2.48
CA GLY A 67 -15.09 -6.34 -3.30
C GLY A 67 -15.54 -5.02 -3.97
N ARG A 68 -15.08 -3.85 -3.52
CA ARG A 68 -15.49 -2.54 -4.04
C ARG A 68 -14.41 -1.46 -3.84
N GLY A 69 -14.64 -0.30 -4.47
CA GLY A 69 -13.85 0.91 -4.27
C GLY A 69 -12.37 0.74 -4.58
N ILE A 70 -11.52 1.33 -3.74
CA ILE A 70 -10.06 1.30 -3.88
C ILE A 70 -9.54 -0.13 -3.83
N GLY A 71 -10.02 -0.96 -2.87
CA GLY A 71 -9.57 -2.34 -2.73
C GLY A 71 -9.87 -3.21 -3.96
N ARG A 72 -11.04 -3.00 -4.59
CA ARG A 72 -11.39 -3.66 -5.85
C ARG A 72 -10.37 -3.32 -6.95
N GLU A 73 -10.07 -2.06 -7.13
CA GLU A 73 -9.13 -1.65 -8.18
C GLU A 73 -7.70 -2.09 -7.90
N MET A 74 -7.26 -2.13 -6.62
CA MET A 74 -5.99 -2.74 -6.25
C MET A 74 -5.93 -4.21 -6.66
N ALA A 75 -6.97 -4.99 -6.34
CA ALA A 75 -7.05 -6.42 -6.68
C ALA A 75 -7.02 -6.64 -8.20
N LEU A 76 -7.79 -5.85 -8.94
CA LEU A 76 -7.82 -5.92 -10.41
C LEU A 76 -6.47 -5.55 -11.04
N GLU A 77 -5.83 -4.47 -10.59
CA GLU A 77 -4.56 -4.01 -11.13
C GLU A 77 -3.43 -5.00 -10.80
N MET A 78 -3.42 -5.60 -9.60
CA MET A 78 -2.49 -6.66 -9.25
C MET A 78 -2.66 -7.89 -10.17
N GLY A 79 -3.91 -8.29 -10.44
CA GLY A 79 -4.21 -9.35 -11.40
C GLY A 79 -3.71 -9.04 -12.81
N ARG A 80 -3.93 -7.81 -13.33
CA ARG A 80 -3.42 -7.35 -14.63
C ARG A 80 -1.90 -7.41 -14.72
N ARG A 81 -1.20 -7.22 -13.58
CA ARG A 81 0.26 -7.34 -13.48
C ARG A 81 0.74 -8.76 -13.21
N GLY A 82 -0.16 -9.74 -13.23
CA GLY A 82 0.14 -11.17 -13.16
C GLY A 82 0.20 -11.77 -11.76
N ALA A 83 -0.22 -11.04 -10.71
CA ALA A 83 -0.35 -11.61 -9.38
C ALA A 83 -1.60 -12.49 -9.27
N LYS A 84 -1.49 -13.61 -8.54
CA LYS A 84 -2.63 -14.36 -8.02
C LYS A 84 -3.22 -13.59 -6.84
N VAL A 85 -4.56 -13.48 -6.75
CA VAL A 85 -5.16 -12.54 -5.81
C VAL A 85 -6.18 -13.20 -4.88
N VAL A 86 -6.03 -12.97 -3.59
CA VAL A 86 -7.07 -13.24 -2.59
C VAL A 86 -7.92 -11.98 -2.42
N VAL A 87 -9.17 -12.06 -2.85
CA VAL A 87 -10.18 -11.02 -2.72
C VAL A 87 -10.93 -11.23 -1.41
N ASN A 88 -10.63 -10.41 -0.39
CA ASN A 88 -11.35 -10.52 0.88
C ASN A 88 -12.56 -9.60 0.93
N TYR A 89 -13.63 -10.09 1.50
CA TYR A 89 -14.88 -9.37 1.75
C TYR A 89 -15.46 -9.71 3.12
N ALA A 90 -16.32 -8.84 3.65
CA ALA A 90 -17.01 -9.10 4.91
C ALA A 90 -18.49 -9.51 4.70
N HIS A 91 -19.19 -8.86 3.76
CA HIS A 91 -20.65 -9.00 3.63
C HIS A 91 -21.13 -9.36 2.22
N SER A 92 -20.56 -8.80 1.16
CA SER A 92 -21.05 -9.00 -0.21
C SER A 92 -20.18 -9.99 -0.96
N SER A 93 -20.63 -11.25 -1.06
CA SER A 93 -19.97 -12.30 -1.84
C SER A 93 -20.07 -12.00 -3.33
N GLU A 94 -21.22 -11.54 -3.82
CA GLU A 94 -21.47 -11.27 -5.24
C GLU A 94 -20.46 -10.23 -5.79
N ALA A 95 -20.20 -9.17 -5.02
CA ALA A 95 -19.22 -8.16 -5.42
C ALA A 95 -17.79 -8.72 -5.43
N ALA A 96 -17.44 -9.60 -4.51
CA ALA A 96 -16.14 -10.25 -4.47
C ALA A 96 -15.98 -11.24 -5.63
N ASP A 97 -17.01 -12.05 -5.92
CA ASP A 97 -17.02 -13.02 -7.00
C ASP A 97 -16.91 -12.33 -8.38
N GLU A 98 -17.53 -11.17 -8.54
CA GLU A 98 -17.36 -10.35 -9.75
C GLU A 98 -15.89 -9.92 -9.93
N VAL A 99 -15.22 -9.46 -8.86
CA VAL A 99 -13.80 -9.11 -8.90
C VAL A 99 -12.94 -10.32 -9.28
N VAL A 100 -13.19 -11.47 -8.65
CA VAL A 100 -12.52 -12.74 -8.99
C VAL A 100 -12.70 -13.08 -10.46
N SER A 101 -13.94 -13.01 -10.97
CA SER A 101 -14.24 -13.28 -12.38
C SER A 101 -13.46 -12.35 -13.32
N GLN A 102 -13.34 -11.07 -13.01
CA GLN A 102 -12.59 -10.11 -13.81
C GLN A 102 -11.09 -10.38 -13.79
N ILE A 103 -10.52 -10.78 -12.64
CA ILE A 103 -9.10 -11.16 -12.55
C ILE A 103 -8.81 -12.40 -13.38
N ILE A 104 -9.66 -13.42 -13.30
CA ILE A 104 -9.52 -14.65 -14.10
C ILE A 104 -9.62 -14.33 -15.60
N LYS A 105 -10.57 -13.49 -16.01
CA LYS A 105 -10.70 -13.04 -17.41
C LYS A 105 -9.48 -12.27 -17.90
N SER A 106 -8.74 -11.61 -17.02
CA SER A 106 -7.49 -10.92 -17.37
C SER A 106 -6.29 -11.85 -17.47
N GLY A 107 -6.46 -13.15 -17.23
CA GLY A 107 -5.42 -14.18 -17.41
C GLY A 107 -4.63 -14.50 -16.13
N SER A 108 -5.13 -14.10 -14.94
CA SER A 108 -4.54 -14.48 -13.66
C SER A 108 -5.47 -15.40 -12.85
N GLU A 109 -5.09 -15.71 -11.61
CA GLU A 109 -5.84 -16.55 -10.70
C GLU A 109 -6.36 -15.71 -9.52
N ALA A 110 -7.58 -16.00 -9.04
CA ALA A 110 -8.10 -15.34 -7.85
C ALA A 110 -9.11 -16.22 -7.11
N ILE A 111 -9.24 -15.99 -5.80
CA ILE A 111 -10.28 -16.56 -4.95
C ILE A 111 -10.91 -15.47 -4.08
N ALA A 112 -12.18 -15.66 -3.72
CA ALA A 112 -12.85 -14.83 -2.74
C ALA A 112 -12.84 -15.52 -1.36
N ILE A 113 -12.48 -14.81 -0.29
CA ILE A 113 -12.51 -15.31 1.07
C ILE A 113 -13.27 -14.34 1.97
N GLN A 114 -14.31 -14.85 2.63
CA GLN A 114 -15.06 -14.07 3.61
C GLN A 114 -14.29 -13.99 4.93
N ALA A 115 -14.05 -12.77 5.42
CA ALA A 115 -13.52 -12.52 6.76
C ALA A 115 -13.80 -11.08 7.19
N ASN A 116 -14.21 -10.90 8.44
CA ASN A 116 -14.38 -9.58 9.04
C ASN A 116 -13.09 -9.17 9.78
N VAL A 117 -12.40 -8.16 9.30
CA VAL A 117 -11.13 -7.70 9.89
C VAL A 117 -11.26 -7.10 11.30
N SER A 118 -12.47 -6.82 11.79
CA SER A 118 -12.68 -6.46 13.20
C SER A 118 -12.56 -7.65 14.15
N ILE A 119 -12.57 -8.89 13.61
CA ILE A 119 -12.54 -10.15 14.36
C ILE A 119 -11.21 -10.85 14.10
N VAL A 120 -10.36 -10.94 15.14
CA VAL A 120 -9.00 -11.50 14.99
C VAL A 120 -9.01 -12.96 14.52
N LYS A 121 -10.01 -13.76 14.94
CA LYS A 121 -10.14 -15.15 14.50
C LYS A 121 -10.41 -15.25 12.98
N ASP A 122 -11.19 -14.31 12.45
CA ASP A 122 -11.47 -14.26 11.01
C ASP A 122 -10.20 -13.87 10.24
N ILE A 123 -9.40 -12.94 10.76
CA ILE A 123 -8.11 -12.59 10.16
C ILE A 123 -7.19 -13.81 10.10
N ILE A 124 -7.04 -14.54 11.20
CA ILE A 124 -6.22 -15.76 11.25
C ILE A 124 -6.72 -16.78 10.22
N SER A 125 -8.04 -17.00 10.15
CA SER A 125 -8.65 -17.91 9.18
C SER A 125 -8.42 -17.47 7.73
N LEU A 126 -8.49 -16.15 7.45
CA LEU A 126 -8.23 -15.58 6.13
C LEU A 126 -6.84 -15.94 5.62
N PHE A 127 -5.82 -15.72 6.46
CA PHE A 127 -4.43 -16.04 6.10
C PHE A 127 -4.22 -17.55 5.93
N ALA A 128 -4.79 -18.37 6.82
CA ALA A 128 -4.70 -19.83 6.72
C ALA A 128 -5.32 -20.34 5.41
N GLN A 129 -6.50 -19.84 5.02
CA GLN A 129 -7.16 -20.21 3.76
C GLN A 129 -6.35 -19.73 2.54
N ALA A 130 -5.80 -18.51 2.57
CA ALA A 130 -4.97 -17.99 1.48
C ALA A 130 -3.74 -18.87 1.24
N ILE A 131 -3.03 -19.23 2.31
CA ILE A 131 -1.86 -20.13 2.24
C ILE A 131 -2.26 -21.54 1.82
N ALA A 132 -3.37 -22.10 2.33
CA ALA A 132 -3.83 -23.43 1.95
C ALA A 132 -4.15 -23.50 0.44
N HIS A 133 -4.62 -22.41 -0.15
CA HIS A 133 -5.00 -22.38 -1.57
C HIS A 133 -3.80 -22.12 -2.51
N PHE A 134 -2.95 -21.13 -2.20
CA PHE A 134 -1.87 -20.71 -3.11
C PHE A 134 -0.47 -21.18 -2.69
N GLY A 135 -0.31 -21.73 -1.49
CA GLY A 135 0.96 -22.24 -0.97
C GLY A 135 1.88 -21.18 -0.36
N GLU A 136 1.73 -19.92 -0.77
CA GLU A 136 2.56 -18.80 -0.32
C GLU A 136 1.78 -17.50 -0.26
N LEU A 137 2.39 -16.46 0.32
CA LEU A 137 1.88 -15.10 0.31
C LEU A 137 3.05 -14.12 0.20
N ASN A 138 3.00 -13.20 -0.74
CA ASN A 138 4.08 -12.27 -1.02
C ASN A 138 3.68 -10.80 -0.74
N ILE A 139 2.40 -10.46 -0.90
CA ILE A 139 1.89 -9.09 -0.81
C ILE A 139 0.63 -9.10 0.06
N VAL A 140 0.56 -8.19 1.03
CA VAL A 140 -0.66 -7.94 1.82
C VAL A 140 -1.01 -6.46 1.76
N CYS A 141 -2.23 -6.16 1.32
CA CYS A 141 -2.82 -4.83 1.36
C CYS A 141 -3.95 -4.80 2.37
N SER A 142 -3.73 -4.16 3.51
CA SER A 142 -4.74 -3.97 4.56
C SER A 142 -5.57 -2.73 4.24
N ASN A 143 -6.56 -2.89 3.34
CA ASN A 143 -7.36 -1.80 2.81
C ASN A 143 -8.70 -1.59 3.54
N SER A 144 -9.27 -2.61 4.17
CA SER A 144 -10.56 -2.50 4.88
C SER A 144 -10.60 -1.28 5.81
N GLY A 145 -11.69 -0.52 5.73
CA GLY A 145 -11.87 0.65 6.56
C GLY A 145 -13.29 1.22 6.46
N VAL A 146 -13.64 2.01 7.45
CA VAL A 146 -14.90 2.74 7.53
C VAL A 146 -14.63 4.19 7.83
N VAL A 147 -15.50 5.08 7.33
CA VAL A 147 -15.49 6.50 7.66
C VAL A 147 -16.45 6.78 8.81
N SER A 148 -16.18 7.85 9.55
CA SER A 148 -17.04 8.35 10.61
C SER A 148 -17.01 9.89 10.63
N PHE A 149 -18.17 10.48 10.81
CA PHE A 149 -18.36 11.90 11.05
C PHE A 149 -19.18 12.10 12.33
N GLY A 150 -18.72 12.96 13.19
CA GLY A 150 -19.40 13.30 14.43
C GLY A 150 -18.60 14.32 15.24
N HIS A 151 -19.29 15.28 15.85
CA HIS A 151 -18.63 16.18 16.80
C HIS A 151 -18.15 15.33 18.00
N VAL A 152 -16.97 15.64 18.55
CA VAL A 152 -16.34 14.83 19.61
C VAL A 152 -17.26 14.56 20.80
N LYS A 153 -18.17 15.50 21.14
CA LYS A 153 -19.14 15.37 22.24
C LYS A 153 -20.27 14.35 21.96
N ASP A 154 -20.48 13.99 20.68
CA ASP A 154 -21.61 13.15 20.24
C ASP A 154 -21.17 11.75 19.82
N VAL A 155 -19.85 11.46 19.86
CA VAL A 155 -19.32 10.14 19.54
C VAL A 155 -19.66 9.19 20.68
N THR A 156 -20.37 8.11 20.35
CA THR A 156 -20.68 7.05 21.32
C THR A 156 -19.55 6.02 21.43
N GLU A 157 -19.54 5.21 22.52
CA GLU A 157 -18.57 4.12 22.69
C GLU A 157 -18.67 3.09 21.57
N GLU A 158 -19.90 2.76 21.13
CA GLU A 158 -20.13 1.80 20.04
C GLU A 158 -19.56 2.30 18.71
N GLU A 159 -19.72 3.60 18.41
CA GLU A 159 -19.15 4.18 17.20
C GLU A 159 -17.62 4.25 17.29
N TYR A 160 -17.09 4.61 18.47
CA TYR A 160 -15.66 4.58 18.73
C TYR A 160 -15.09 3.18 18.50
N ASP A 161 -15.68 2.17 19.11
CA ASP A 161 -15.26 0.78 18.98
C ASP A 161 -15.38 0.26 17.56
N ARG A 162 -16.46 0.60 16.86
CA ARG A 162 -16.67 0.23 15.46
C ARG A 162 -15.54 0.74 14.58
N VAL A 163 -15.20 2.02 14.70
CA VAL A 163 -14.17 2.66 13.87
C VAL A 163 -12.78 2.16 14.24
N MET A 164 -12.45 2.13 15.53
CA MET A 164 -11.14 1.70 16.00
C MET A 164 -10.88 0.21 15.74
N ASN A 165 -11.90 -0.64 15.92
CA ASN A 165 -11.77 -2.07 15.67
C ASN A 165 -11.52 -2.40 14.19
N ILE A 166 -12.12 -1.65 13.27
CA ILE A 166 -11.92 -1.89 11.83
C ILE A 166 -10.64 -1.17 11.35
N ASN A 167 -10.53 0.14 11.58
CA ASN A 167 -9.50 0.97 10.97
C ASN A 167 -8.11 0.79 11.60
N THR A 168 -8.05 0.55 12.90
CA THR A 168 -6.80 0.55 13.67
C THR A 168 -6.45 -0.86 14.13
N ARG A 169 -7.29 -1.46 14.99
CA ARG A 169 -7.07 -2.80 15.53
C ARG A 169 -7.02 -3.85 14.42
N GLY A 170 -7.95 -3.79 13.45
CA GLY A 170 -7.98 -4.71 12.31
C GLY A 170 -6.69 -4.67 11.51
N GLN A 171 -6.22 -3.50 11.13
CA GLN A 171 -4.96 -3.36 10.37
C GLN A 171 -3.74 -3.84 11.17
N PHE A 172 -3.70 -3.58 12.49
CA PHE A 172 -2.64 -4.08 13.35
C PHE A 172 -2.57 -5.60 13.34
N PHE A 173 -3.71 -6.30 13.48
CA PHE A 173 -3.73 -7.75 13.47
C PHE A 173 -3.55 -8.37 12.07
N VAL A 174 -3.97 -7.68 11.01
CA VAL A 174 -3.59 -8.06 9.64
C VAL A 174 -2.08 -7.98 9.46
N ALA A 175 -1.43 -6.91 9.95
CA ALA A 175 0.03 -6.78 9.91
C ALA A 175 0.74 -7.87 10.72
N ARG A 176 0.21 -8.22 11.91
CA ARG A 176 0.75 -9.34 12.71
C ARG A 176 0.70 -10.67 11.95
N GLU A 177 -0.41 -10.99 11.31
CA GLU A 177 -0.50 -12.23 10.52
C GLU A 177 0.33 -12.13 9.23
N ALA A 178 0.43 -10.94 8.63
CA ALA A 178 1.33 -10.71 7.49
C ALA A 178 2.80 -11.04 7.87
N TYR A 179 3.28 -10.61 9.02
CA TYR A 179 4.63 -10.98 9.49
C TYR A 179 4.83 -12.49 9.59
N LYS A 180 3.82 -13.23 10.08
CA LYS A 180 3.92 -14.68 10.25
C LYS A 180 3.94 -15.44 8.92
N HIS A 181 3.20 -14.96 7.93
CA HIS A 181 2.85 -15.70 6.73
C HIS A 181 3.48 -15.18 5.44
N LEU A 182 3.92 -13.92 5.39
CA LEU A 182 4.64 -13.41 4.24
C LEU A 182 5.97 -14.13 4.04
N SER A 183 6.26 -14.43 2.79
CA SER A 183 7.59 -14.88 2.36
C SER A 183 8.65 -13.82 2.65
N VAL A 184 9.91 -14.24 2.77
CA VAL A 184 11.06 -13.31 2.86
C VAL A 184 11.03 -12.35 1.66
N GLY A 185 11.25 -11.07 1.92
CA GLY A 185 11.13 -10.02 0.89
C GLY A 185 9.69 -9.64 0.56
N GLY A 186 8.73 -9.97 1.45
CA GLY A 186 7.31 -9.62 1.29
C GLY A 186 7.01 -8.13 1.33
N ARG A 187 5.79 -7.78 0.99
CA ARG A 187 5.29 -6.39 0.94
C ARG A 187 4.02 -6.25 1.77
N LEU A 188 4.04 -5.35 2.74
CA LEU A 188 2.86 -4.98 3.54
C LEU A 188 2.50 -3.52 3.27
N ILE A 189 1.30 -3.28 2.78
CA ILE A 189 0.77 -1.94 2.53
C ILE A 189 -0.45 -1.71 3.41
N LEU A 190 -0.40 -0.69 4.26
CA LEU A 190 -1.49 -0.30 5.15
C LEU A 190 -2.23 0.92 4.59
N MET A 191 -3.50 1.05 4.96
CA MET A 191 -4.38 2.12 4.49
C MET A 191 -4.52 3.22 5.56
N GLY A 192 -3.84 4.33 5.36
CA GLY A 192 -4.03 5.59 6.07
C GLY A 192 -5.13 6.45 5.46
N SER A 193 -4.96 7.76 5.56
CA SER A 193 -5.75 8.81 4.91
C SER A 193 -5.00 10.13 5.02
N ILE A 194 -5.17 11.02 4.06
CA ILE A 194 -4.66 12.40 4.20
C ILE A 194 -5.19 13.12 5.44
N THR A 195 -6.37 12.73 5.94
CA THR A 195 -6.94 13.31 7.18
C THR A 195 -6.20 12.87 8.44
N GLY A 196 -5.37 11.84 8.38
CA GLY A 196 -4.43 11.48 9.44
C GLY A 196 -3.17 12.34 9.44
N GLN A 197 -2.83 12.97 8.31
CA GLN A 197 -1.61 13.77 8.12
C GLN A 197 -1.87 15.27 8.04
N ALA A 198 -3.01 15.65 7.45
CA ALA A 198 -3.34 17.03 7.13
C ALA A 198 -3.89 17.80 8.34
N LYS A 199 -4.16 19.10 8.12
CA LYS A 199 -4.88 19.95 9.08
C LYS A 199 -6.20 19.32 9.50
N GLY A 200 -6.64 19.63 10.72
CA GLY A 200 -7.87 19.09 11.28
C GLY A 200 -9.11 19.35 10.40
N VAL A 201 -9.92 18.33 10.25
CA VAL A 201 -11.22 18.38 9.57
C VAL A 201 -12.33 18.38 10.64
N PRO A 202 -13.31 19.31 10.58
CA PRO A 202 -14.41 19.32 11.54
C PRO A 202 -15.17 18.00 11.55
N LYS A 203 -15.62 17.57 12.73
CA LYS A 203 -16.38 16.32 12.94
C LYS A 203 -15.64 15.02 12.56
N HIS A 204 -14.33 15.08 12.39
CA HIS A 204 -13.54 13.95 11.88
C HIS A 204 -12.54 13.38 12.87
N THR A 205 -12.60 13.80 14.13
CA THR A 205 -11.63 13.47 15.20
C THR A 205 -11.39 11.95 15.29
N LEU A 206 -12.47 11.17 15.38
CA LEU A 206 -12.37 9.72 15.54
C LEU A 206 -11.72 9.05 14.31
N TYR A 207 -12.22 9.37 13.12
CA TYR A 207 -11.67 8.79 11.89
C TYR A 207 -10.20 9.18 11.66
N SER A 208 -9.88 10.47 11.77
CA SER A 208 -8.51 10.97 11.59
C SER A 208 -7.55 10.34 12.62
N GLY A 209 -7.97 10.24 13.89
CA GLY A 209 -7.21 9.56 14.92
C GLY A 209 -6.96 8.08 14.61
N SER A 210 -7.99 7.38 14.10
CA SER A 210 -7.85 5.98 13.70
C SER A 210 -6.87 5.77 12.54
N LYS A 211 -6.76 6.74 11.63
CA LYS A 211 -5.83 6.70 10.47
C LYS A 211 -4.43 7.18 10.85
N GLY A 212 -4.30 8.20 11.72
CA GLY A 212 -3.01 8.67 12.24
C GLY A 212 -2.26 7.59 13.04
N ALA A 213 -2.97 6.72 13.76
CA ALA A 213 -2.36 5.57 14.43
C ALA A 213 -1.62 4.65 13.45
N ILE A 214 -2.16 4.42 12.25
CA ILE A 214 -1.54 3.57 11.22
C ILE A 214 -0.19 4.12 10.77
N GLU A 215 -0.07 5.43 10.65
CA GLU A 215 1.17 6.09 10.23
C GLU A 215 2.30 5.88 11.25
N THR A 216 1.96 5.82 12.53
CA THR A 216 2.94 5.50 13.58
C THR A 216 3.29 4.02 13.56
N PHE A 217 2.31 3.13 13.42
CA PHE A 217 2.56 1.69 13.33
C PHE A 217 3.53 1.35 12.20
N VAL A 218 3.34 1.93 11.03
CA VAL A 218 4.18 1.67 9.84
C VAL A 218 5.67 1.88 10.14
N ARG A 219 6.03 2.95 10.82
CA ARG A 219 7.44 3.24 11.13
C ARG A 219 8.06 2.19 12.05
N CYS A 220 7.32 1.75 13.06
CA CYS A 220 7.80 0.72 14.00
C CYS A 220 7.81 -0.66 13.33
N MET A 221 6.71 -1.03 12.64
CA MET A 221 6.60 -2.34 11.97
C MET A 221 7.64 -2.53 10.87
N ALA A 222 8.04 -1.44 10.19
CA ALA A 222 9.11 -1.50 9.17
C ALA A 222 10.46 -1.91 9.77
N ILE A 223 10.71 -1.58 11.02
CA ILE A 223 11.92 -2.02 11.76
C ILE A 223 11.73 -3.45 12.23
N ASP A 224 10.59 -3.76 12.88
CA ASP A 224 10.31 -5.08 13.43
C ASP A 224 10.32 -6.20 12.38
N MET A 225 9.90 -5.90 11.14
CA MET A 225 9.79 -6.86 10.04
C MET A 225 11.04 -6.93 9.14
N GLY A 226 12.07 -6.17 9.48
CA GLY A 226 13.32 -6.10 8.72
C GLY A 226 14.10 -7.42 8.69
N ASP A 227 13.97 -8.26 9.72
CA ASP A 227 14.57 -9.60 9.81
C ASP A 227 14.12 -10.54 8.68
N LYS A 228 12.89 -10.35 8.19
CA LYS A 228 12.34 -11.04 7.02
C LYS A 228 12.43 -10.24 5.72
N GLN A 229 13.10 -9.10 5.72
CA GLN A 229 13.18 -8.20 4.55
C GLN A 229 11.79 -7.77 4.03
N ILE A 230 10.78 -7.72 4.91
CA ILE A 230 9.44 -7.25 4.56
C ILE A 230 9.45 -5.73 4.60
N THR A 231 9.02 -5.08 3.51
CA THR A 231 8.77 -3.64 3.54
C THR A 231 7.35 -3.36 4.04
N VAL A 232 7.23 -2.37 4.91
CA VAL A 232 5.95 -1.92 5.46
C VAL A 232 5.76 -0.45 5.11
N ASN A 233 4.74 -0.15 4.33
CA ASN A 233 4.41 1.22 3.94
C ASN A 233 2.92 1.51 4.16
N CYS A 234 2.60 2.79 4.28
CA CYS A 234 1.23 3.29 4.32
C CYS A 234 0.94 4.11 3.09
N ILE A 235 -0.23 3.95 2.50
CA ILE A 235 -0.78 4.90 1.55
C ILE A 235 -1.85 5.74 2.23
N ALA A 236 -1.86 7.04 1.94
CA ALA A 236 -2.80 8.02 2.49
C ALA A 236 -3.57 8.69 1.34
N PRO A 237 -4.68 8.07 0.86
CA PRO A 237 -5.48 8.64 -0.21
C PRO A 237 -6.20 9.91 0.22
N GLY A 238 -6.39 10.84 -0.73
CA GLY A 238 -7.28 11.97 -0.64
C GLY A 238 -8.71 11.64 -1.10
N GLY A 239 -9.37 12.60 -1.73
CA GLY A 239 -10.68 12.39 -2.34
C GLY A 239 -10.59 11.47 -3.55
N ILE A 240 -11.09 10.24 -3.40
CA ILE A 240 -11.08 9.21 -4.45
C ILE A 240 -12.52 8.85 -4.82
N LYS A 241 -12.86 8.92 -6.09
CA LYS A 241 -14.21 8.65 -6.63
C LYS A 241 -14.52 7.16 -6.54
N THR A 242 -15.29 6.78 -5.52
CA THR A 242 -15.74 5.41 -5.22
C THR A 242 -17.24 5.41 -4.98
N ASP A 243 -17.85 4.22 -4.81
CA ASP A 243 -19.29 4.10 -4.49
C ASP A 243 -19.70 4.89 -3.23
N MET A 244 -18.76 5.10 -2.33
CA MET A 244 -18.98 5.86 -1.09
C MET A 244 -18.79 7.37 -1.29
N TYR A 245 -18.13 7.78 -2.37
CA TYR A 245 -17.62 9.13 -2.57
C TYR A 245 -18.68 10.22 -2.40
N HIS A 246 -19.81 10.17 -3.14
CA HIS A 246 -20.80 11.23 -3.10
C HIS A 246 -21.45 11.40 -1.72
N LYS A 247 -21.61 10.31 -0.96
CA LYS A 247 -22.13 10.37 0.41
C LYS A 247 -21.15 11.05 1.35
N VAL A 248 -19.88 10.67 1.27
CA VAL A 248 -18.82 11.14 2.16
C VAL A 248 -18.35 12.53 1.78
N CYS A 249 -18.22 12.81 0.48
CA CYS A 249 -17.71 14.07 -0.03
C CYS A 249 -18.54 15.29 0.43
N ARG A 250 -19.85 15.16 0.51
CA ARG A 250 -20.75 16.23 0.99
C ARG A 250 -20.42 16.70 2.40
N GLU A 251 -19.98 15.81 3.27
CA GLU A 251 -19.62 16.16 4.65
C GLU A 251 -18.36 17.04 4.75
N TYR A 252 -17.51 17.03 3.72
CA TYR A 252 -16.32 17.89 3.64
C TYR A 252 -16.61 19.26 3.00
N ILE A 253 -17.78 19.45 2.39
CA ILE A 253 -18.15 20.68 1.68
C ILE A 253 -19.08 21.51 2.57
N PRO A 254 -18.77 22.78 2.88
CA PRO A 254 -19.69 23.65 3.59
C PRO A 254 -21.02 23.76 2.84
N GLY A 255 -22.14 23.37 3.47
CA GLY A 255 -23.47 23.34 2.82
C GLY A 255 -23.64 22.20 1.78
N GLY A 256 -22.78 21.21 1.80
CA GLY A 256 -22.75 20.11 0.82
C GLY A 256 -24.01 19.25 0.81
N GLU A 257 -24.79 19.25 1.89
CA GLU A 257 -26.10 18.59 1.96
C GLU A 257 -27.13 19.14 0.96
N LYS A 258 -26.92 20.36 0.46
CA LYS A 258 -27.81 21.06 -0.51
C LYS A 258 -27.34 20.87 -1.96
N LEU A 259 -26.15 20.32 -2.17
CA LEU A 259 -25.57 20.20 -3.50
C LEU A 259 -26.06 18.90 -4.18
N ASN A 260 -26.24 18.94 -5.51
CA ASN A 260 -26.37 17.72 -6.31
C ASN A 260 -25.00 17.07 -6.58
N ASP A 261 -24.98 15.89 -7.19
CA ASP A 261 -23.74 15.13 -7.41
C ASP A 261 -22.75 15.87 -8.32
N ASP A 262 -23.23 16.56 -9.37
CA ASP A 262 -22.37 17.34 -10.27
C ASP A 262 -21.70 18.52 -9.54
N GLN A 263 -22.45 19.22 -8.70
CA GLN A 263 -21.93 20.32 -7.88
C GLN A 263 -20.92 19.83 -6.83
N VAL A 264 -21.14 18.63 -6.28
CA VAL A 264 -20.18 17.99 -5.38
C VAL A 264 -18.88 17.67 -6.13
N ASP A 265 -18.97 17.12 -7.33
CA ASP A 265 -17.81 16.82 -8.17
C ASP A 265 -17.06 18.09 -8.56
N GLU A 266 -17.76 19.13 -9.01
CA GLU A 266 -17.19 20.43 -9.36
C GLU A 266 -16.43 21.05 -8.18
N TYR A 267 -17.06 21.08 -7.01
CA TYR A 267 -16.42 21.59 -5.79
C TYR A 267 -15.18 20.75 -5.40
N ALA A 268 -15.31 19.44 -5.41
CA ALA A 268 -14.22 18.55 -5.02
C ALA A 268 -13.01 18.64 -5.97
N CYS A 269 -13.24 18.93 -7.26
CA CYS A 269 -12.17 19.20 -8.21
C CYS A 269 -11.32 20.42 -7.84
N THR A 270 -11.86 21.38 -7.08
CA THR A 270 -11.12 22.58 -6.63
C THR A 270 -10.09 22.28 -5.54
N TRP A 271 -10.20 21.15 -4.85
CA TRP A 271 -9.24 20.80 -3.79
C TRP A 271 -7.85 20.46 -4.31
N SER A 272 -7.77 19.96 -5.54
CA SER A 272 -6.50 19.62 -6.16
C SER A 272 -6.12 20.63 -7.25
N PRO A 273 -4.87 21.12 -7.30
CA PRO A 273 -4.39 21.95 -8.42
C PRO A 273 -4.39 21.18 -9.76
N LEU A 274 -4.62 19.87 -9.76
CA LEU A 274 -4.83 19.07 -10.97
C LEU A 274 -6.28 19.15 -11.48
N HIS A 275 -7.16 19.89 -10.81
CA HIS A 275 -8.57 20.13 -11.18
C HIS A 275 -9.37 18.85 -11.47
N ARG A 276 -9.09 17.80 -10.70
CA ARG A 276 -9.85 16.56 -10.75
C ARG A 276 -9.86 15.83 -9.40
N VAL A 277 -10.85 15.02 -9.22
CA VAL A 277 -10.89 14.04 -8.13
C VAL A 277 -10.01 12.83 -8.49
N GLY A 278 -9.40 12.20 -7.53
CA GLY A 278 -8.66 10.96 -7.73
C GLY A 278 -9.58 9.80 -8.12
N LEU A 279 -9.05 8.85 -8.87
CA LEU A 279 -9.73 7.62 -9.23
C LEU A 279 -9.10 6.43 -8.47
N PRO A 280 -9.85 5.34 -8.23
CA PRO A 280 -9.28 4.14 -7.61
C PRO A 280 -7.99 3.64 -8.26
N ILE A 281 -7.88 3.76 -9.59
CA ILE A 281 -6.68 3.37 -10.34
C ILE A 281 -5.45 4.23 -10.02
N ASP A 282 -5.62 5.51 -9.65
CA ASP A 282 -4.50 6.36 -9.22
C ASP A 282 -3.84 5.77 -7.96
N VAL A 283 -4.66 5.25 -7.05
CA VAL A 283 -4.18 4.57 -5.83
C VAL A 283 -3.60 3.19 -6.15
N ALA A 284 -4.30 2.39 -6.95
CA ALA A 284 -3.89 1.02 -7.28
C ALA A 284 -2.51 0.96 -7.95
N ARG A 285 -2.19 1.91 -8.83
CA ARG A 285 -0.88 2.00 -9.49
C ARG A 285 0.26 2.25 -8.51
N VAL A 286 0.07 3.12 -7.53
CA VAL A 286 1.07 3.38 -6.48
C VAL A 286 1.23 2.15 -5.58
N VAL A 287 0.14 1.48 -5.23
CA VAL A 287 0.18 0.24 -4.45
C VAL A 287 0.94 -0.86 -5.20
N CYS A 288 0.68 -1.04 -6.49
CA CYS A 288 1.40 -2.01 -7.31
C CYS A 288 2.89 -1.66 -7.47
N PHE A 289 3.24 -0.37 -7.55
CA PHE A 289 4.63 0.07 -7.50
C PHE A 289 5.31 -0.34 -6.18
N LEU A 290 4.70 -0.03 -5.04
CA LEU A 290 5.23 -0.44 -3.72
C LEU A 290 5.31 -1.98 -3.55
N ALA A 291 4.39 -2.71 -4.18
CA ALA A 291 4.34 -4.16 -4.16
C ALA A 291 5.38 -4.83 -5.06
N SER A 292 5.89 -4.11 -6.05
CA SER A 292 6.85 -4.61 -7.05
C SER A 292 8.31 -4.49 -6.56
N GLN A 293 9.24 -4.90 -7.43
CA GLN A 293 10.67 -4.72 -7.22
C GLN A 293 11.07 -3.23 -7.19
N ASP A 294 10.36 -2.38 -7.97
CA ASP A 294 10.64 -0.94 -8.02
C ASP A 294 10.44 -0.24 -6.67
N GLY A 295 9.55 -0.77 -5.83
CA GLY A 295 9.27 -0.26 -4.47
C GLY A 295 10.17 -0.83 -3.38
N GLU A 296 11.13 -1.70 -3.67
CA GLU A 296 11.87 -2.48 -2.66
C GLU A 296 12.62 -1.63 -1.64
N TRP A 297 13.14 -0.47 -2.05
CA TRP A 297 13.89 0.41 -1.15
C TRP A 297 13.02 1.44 -0.42
N ILE A 298 11.69 1.38 -0.60
CA ILE A 298 10.74 2.23 0.13
C ILE A 298 10.21 1.44 1.32
N ASN A 299 10.60 1.85 2.53
CA ASN A 299 10.19 1.19 3.77
C ASN A 299 9.91 2.21 4.88
N GLY A 300 8.89 1.97 5.69
CA GLY A 300 8.49 2.83 6.79
C GLY A 300 7.89 4.18 6.39
N LYS A 301 7.38 4.31 5.14
CA LYS A 301 6.89 5.57 4.59
C LYS A 301 5.36 5.66 4.60
N VAL A 302 4.89 6.90 4.69
CA VAL A 302 3.49 7.26 4.47
C VAL A 302 3.43 8.11 3.20
N LEU A 303 2.77 7.59 2.16
CA LEU A 303 2.68 8.24 0.86
C LEU A 303 1.29 8.82 0.66
N GLY A 304 1.21 10.16 0.57
CA GLY A 304 -0.01 10.86 0.14
C GLY A 304 -0.32 10.57 -1.32
N ILE A 305 -1.59 10.24 -1.62
CA ILE A 305 -2.09 10.05 -2.98
C ILE A 305 -3.34 10.90 -3.12
N ASP A 306 -3.14 12.20 -3.26
CA ASP A 306 -4.20 13.20 -3.10
C ASP A 306 -4.19 14.31 -4.17
N GLY A 307 -3.25 14.26 -5.11
CA GLY A 307 -3.10 15.31 -6.12
C GLY A 307 -2.81 16.69 -5.53
N ALA A 308 -2.09 16.75 -4.41
CA ALA A 308 -1.78 17.96 -3.64
C ALA A 308 -3.01 18.64 -2.99
N ALA A 309 -4.07 17.89 -2.71
CA ALA A 309 -5.28 18.42 -2.05
C ALA A 309 -5.06 18.83 -0.58
N CYS A 310 -3.93 18.50 0.01
CA CYS A 310 -3.58 18.73 1.42
C CYS A 310 -2.26 19.45 1.61
N MET A 311 -1.90 20.33 0.72
CA MET A 311 -0.75 21.23 0.89
C MET A 311 -1.13 22.49 1.66
#